data_d2b4efe76b2c8ad088f3091ae8486a8c
#
_entry.id   d2b4efe76b2c8ad088f3091ae8486a8c
#
_cell.length_a   1.000
_cell.length_b   1.000
_cell.length_c   1.000
_cell.angle_alpha   90.00
_cell.angle_beta   90.00
_cell.angle_gamma   90.00
#
_symmetry.space_group_name_H-M   'P 1'
#
loop_
_entity.id
_entity.type
_entity.pdbx_description
1 polymer ?
#
loop_
_entity_poly.entity_id
_entity_poly.type
_entity_poly.pdbx_seq_one_letter_code
_entity_poly.pdbx_strand_id
1 'polypeptide(L)'
;MQSRQTDRTSLPPSKVGDEIGTGKLVRPLIWVWTLGLAVLVSFTPAAAQEQALPASRDTPKAAALAQKAVTPLDPVSLVTEFDVNGLKVLVKRRTGTQTVVAGLFIKGGVRNITPDKSGVENLMLDTASEATVNFPRERLRKELSRMGTTIGSGVNFDYSGLTMASTRANFDRSWEIFTDVALRPSLTVDDVERVRNRMVASLRDDTDTPDSYLQVLQARVAYAGHPYLNDPRGTAESVARLTSADLRRYHKQVMEKSRLLLIVVGDLDPLMLRSRIAASFGRLPRGSYDPGPLPELSFTAPSVQVTERVLPTNYVQGVFTAPNLAEPDIYAMRVASTILQNRVFVEVRYKRNLSYAPDAFLWSQGANVGGIYVTAVDANQSVHVMLDEITRLQREALPQEELDSTVQQFLTRHYLGQETNAAQAGELAQYEIIGGGWRNAFVFLPHLRAVTGADVQRVAQKYMRNLRFVVLGDPKSVDTKLFTGG
;
A
#
# COMPACT_ATOMS: atom_id res chain seq x y z
N MET A 1 61.88 34.82 -31.18
CA MET A 1 63.09 34.39 -30.43
C MET A 1 62.72 33.24 -29.58
N GLN A 2 63.26 32.10 -29.93
CA GLN A 2 63.65 30.93 -29.13
C GLN A 2 62.58 30.29 -28.23
N SER A 3 62.03 29.16 -28.57
CA SER A 3 62.53 27.76 -28.83
C SER A 3 63.01 27.04 -27.58
N ARG A 4 62.35 25.91 -27.34
CA ARG A 4 62.80 24.51 -27.09
C ARG A 4 61.86 23.84 -26.06
N GLN A 5 61.16 22.84 -26.39
CA GLN A 5 61.47 21.44 -26.75
C GLN A 5 61.69 20.53 -25.51
N THR A 6 60.72 19.57 -25.43
CA THR A 6 60.88 18.16 -25.08
C THR A 6 61.35 17.77 -23.68
N ASP A 7 60.65 16.96 -22.92
CA ASP A 7 61.03 15.55 -22.90
C ASP A 7 59.92 14.64 -22.32
N ARG A 8 59.85 13.42 -22.88
CA ARG A 8 59.08 12.26 -22.45
C ARG A 8 59.84 11.58 -21.32
N THR A 9 59.15 10.99 -20.33
CA THR A 9 59.38 9.57 -19.94
C THR A 9 58.47 9.11 -18.82
N SER A 10 57.90 7.94 -19.07
CA SER A 10 57.73 6.76 -18.24
C SER A 10 56.66 6.71 -17.12
N LEU A 11 55.66 5.93 -17.40
CA LEU A 11 54.85 5.15 -16.41
C LEU A 11 55.72 4.10 -15.69
N PRO A 12 55.39 3.79 -14.48
CA PRO A 12 55.37 2.41 -14.04
C PRO A 12 54.07 1.99 -13.31
N PRO A 13 53.92 0.70 -12.85
CA PRO A 13 52.77 -0.11 -13.16
C PRO A 13 51.79 -0.28 -12.00
N SER A 14 50.63 -0.88 -12.38
CA SER A 14 49.54 -1.42 -11.60
C SER A 14 49.92 -2.04 -10.25
N LYS A 15 49.17 -1.67 -9.21
CA LYS A 15 48.86 -2.60 -8.08
C LYS A 15 47.33 -2.76 -7.99
N VAL A 16 46.93 -3.97 -8.29
CA VAL A 16 45.65 -4.55 -7.94
C VAL A 16 45.61 -4.68 -6.42
N GLY A 17 44.59 -4.15 -5.78
CA GLY A 17 44.31 -4.31 -4.38
C GLY A 17 42.80 -4.32 -4.17
N ASP A 18 42.30 -5.48 -3.85
CA ASP A 18 40.91 -5.76 -3.49
C ASP A 18 40.44 -4.86 -2.36
N GLU A 19 39.41 -4.06 -2.59
CA GLU A 19 38.51 -3.59 -1.52
C GLU A 19 37.07 -3.84 -1.95
N ILE A 20 36.47 -4.84 -1.31
CA ILE A 20 35.06 -5.13 -1.36
C ILE A 20 34.32 -4.02 -0.61
N GLY A 21 33.89 -3.01 -1.34
CA GLY A 21 33.00 -1.98 -0.82
C GLY A 21 31.58 -2.53 -0.67
N THR A 22 31.16 -2.72 0.57
CA THR A 22 29.77 -3.03 0.94
C THR A 22 28.86 -1.87 0.54
N GLY A 23 28.26 -1.97 -0.63
CA GLY A 23 27.20 -1.07 -1.08
C GLY A 23 25.97 -1.25 -0.20
N LYS A 24 25.66 -0.26 0.62
CA LYS A 24 24.39 -0.17 1.35
C LYS A 24 23.27 -0.01 0.34
N LEU A 25 22.52 -1.06 0.10
CA LEU A 25 21.21 -1.03 -0.55
C LEU A 25 20.26 -0.21 0.33
N VAL A 26 20.06 1.04 -0.02
CA VAL A 26 18.94 1.85 0.47
C VAL A 26 17.70 1.31 -0.24
N ARG A 27 16.90 0.52 0.45
CA ARG A 27 15.58 0.08 -0.02
C ARG A 27 14.62 1.26 0.14
N PRO A 28 13.96 1.74 -0.92
CA PRO A 28 12.80 2.58 -0.76
C PRO A 28 11.67 1.72 -0.18
N LEU A 29 11.04 2.17 0.91
CA LEU A 29 9.78 1.63 1.40
C LEU A 29 8.66 2.07 0.44
N ILE A 30 8.61 1.44 -0.71
CA ILE A 30 7.41 1.42 -1.54
C ILE A 30 6.53 0.36 -0.89
N TRP A 31 5.30 0.70 -0.57
CA TRP A 31 4.23 -0.26 -0.34
C TRP A 31 3.95 -0.98 -1.67
N VAL A 32 4.88 -1.85 -2.05
CA VAL A 32 4.72 -2.75 -3.17
C VAL A 32 3.94 -3.94 -2.65
N TRP A 33 2.77 -4.12 -3.18
CA TRP A 33 2.08 -5.39 -3.21
C TRP A 33 3.07 -6.45 -3.67
N THR A 34 3.36 -7.39 -2.81
CA THR A 34 4.33 -8.46 -3.03
C THR A 34 4.05 -9.19 -4.34
N LEU A 35 4.90 -8.95 -5.33
CA LEU A 35 5.08 -9.86 -6.45
C LEU A 35 5.61 -11.19 -5.88
N GLY A 36 4.77 -12.20 -5.94
CA GLY A 36 5.17 -13.57 -5.60
C GLY A 36 6.26 -14.04 -6.55
N LEU A 37 7.47 -14.21 -6.01
CA LEU A 37 8.56 -14.89 -6.68
C LEU A 37 8.18 -16.37 -6.78
N ALA A 38 7.76 -16.83 -7.96
CA ALA A 38 7.58 -18.25 -8.25
C ALA A 38 8.97 -18.89 -8.31
N VAL A 39 9.35 -19.58 -7.24
CA VAL A 39 10.50 -20.49 -7.24
C VAL A 39 10.06 -21.74 -8.02
N LEU A 40 10.51 -21.87 -9.26
CA LEU A 40 10.44 -23.11 -10.03
C LEU A 40 11.38 -24.13 -9.40
N VAL A 41 10.83 -25.01 -8.57
CA VAL A 41 11.51 -26.23 -8.15
C VAL A 41 11.29 -27.26 -9.26
N SER A 42 12.34 -27.52 -10.02
CA SER A 42 12.36 -28.60 -11.01
C SER A 42 12.38 -29.94 -10.29
N PHE A 43 11.27 -30.64 -10.28
CA PHE A 43 11.24 -32.05 -9.85
C PHE A 43 11.63 -32.92 -11.04
N THR A 44 12.79 -33.58 -10.96
CA THR A 44 13.11 -34.74 -11.76
C THR A 44 12.41 -35.96 -11.17
N PRO A 45 11.69 -36.78 -11.95
CA PRO A 45 11.12 -38.01 -11.41
C PRO A 45 12.23 -39.06 -11.22
N ALA A 46 12.54 -39.39 -9.97
CA ALA A 46 13.28 -40.58 -9.63
C ALA A 46 12.32 -41.78 -9.67
N ALA A 47 12.65 -42.77 -10.49
CA ALA A 47 11.91 -44.02 -10.56
C ALA A 47 11.96 -44.74 -9.20
N ALA A 48 10.80 -44.86 -8.57
CA ALA A 48 10.65 -45.65 -7.34
C ALA A 48 10.52 -47.14 -7.72
N GLN A 49 11.49 -47.93 -7.32
CA GLN A 49 11.36 -49.38 -7.25
C GLN A 49 10.40 -49.75 -6.13
N GLU A 50 9.34 -50.44 -6.50
CA GLU A 50 8.34 -51.04 -5.63
C GLU A 50 8.94 -52.23 -4.87
N GLN A 51 9.28 -52.02 -3.58
CA GLN A 51 9.58 -53.13 -2.66
C GLN A 51 8.33 -53.37 -1.81
N ALA A 52 7.71 -54.54 -2.05
CA ALA A 52 6.61 -55.05 -1.26
C ALA A 52 7.06 -55.34 0.19
N LEU A 53 6.43 -54.66 1.17
CA LEU A 53 6.55 -55.00 2.58
C LEU A 53 5.46 -56.00 2.99
N PRO A 54 5.75 -56.94 3.87
CA PRO A 54 4.79 -57.96 4.28
C PRO A 54 3.71 -57.40 5.18
N ALA A 55 2.48 -57.86 4.96
CA ALA A 55 1.30 -57.50 5.76
C ALA A 55 1.44 -57.97 7.21
N SER A 56 1.52 -57.07 8.17
CA SER A 56 1.29 -57.37 9.58
C SER A 56 -0.18 -57.09 9.92
N ARG A 57 -0.89 -58.12 10.25
CA ARG A 57 -2.20 -58.10 10.89
C ARG A 57 -1.98 -57.77 12.35
N ASP A 58 -2.28 -56.52 12.77
CA ASP A 58 -2.83 -56.21 14.08
C ASP A 58 -3.16 -54.68 14.08
N THR A 59 -4.39 -54.39 13.79
CA THR A 59 -4.94 -53.04 13.92
C THR A 59 -5.43 -52.86 15.37
N PRO A 60 -4.77 -52.00 16.17
CA PRO A 60 -5.42 -51.54 17.42
C PRO A 60 -6.61 -50.65 17.06
N LYS A 61 -7.76 -50.99 17.58
CA LYS A 61 -8.96 -50.12 17.59
C LYS A 61 -8.54 -48.70 18.00
N ALA A 62 -8.43 -47.81 17.03
CA ALA A 62 -8.33 -46.38 17.27
C ALA A 62 -9.61 -45.98 18.03
N ALA A 63 -9.49 -45.74 19.33
CA ALA A 63 -10.52 -45.07 20.10
C ALA A 63 -10.79 -43.72 19.40
N ALA A 64 -12.02 -43.57 18.91
CA ALA A 64 -12.49 -42.31 18.37
C ALA A 64 -12.44 -41.27 19.51
N LEU A 65 -11.35 -40.50 19.56
CA LEU A 65 -11.30 -39.24 20.28
C LEU A 65 -12.37 -38.37 19.61
N ALA A 66 -13.52 -38.28 20.29
CA ALA A 66 -14.56 -37.31 19.94
C ALA A 66 -13.89 -35.94 19.93
N GLN A 67 -13.51 -35.48 18.74
CA GLN A 67 -13.16 -34.08 18.53
C GLN A 67 -14.41 -33.29 18.93
N LYS A 68 -14.41 -32.73 20.15
CA LYS A 68 -15.33 -31.65 20.49
C LYS A 68 -15.26 -30.67 19.33
N ALA A 69 -16.34 -30.55 18.58
CA ALA A 69 -16.49 -29.53 17.57
C ALA A 69 -16.24 -28.18 18.25
N VAL A 70 -15.04 -27.64 18.09
CA VAL A 70 -14.73 -26.29 18.52
C VAL A 70 -15.58 -25.40 17.64
N THR A 71 -16.64 -24.84 18.19
CA THR A 71 -17.42 -23.81 17.51
C THR A 71 -16.44 -22.74 17.06
N PRO A 72 -16.36 -22.42 15.76
CA PRO A 72 -15.44 -21.38 15.29
C PRO A 72 -15.76 -20.10 16.05
N LEU A 73 -14.79 -19.56 16.75
CA LEU A 73 -14.91 -18.24 17.40
C LEU A 73 -15.26 -17.22 16.30
N ASP A 74 -16.33 -16.45 16.54
CA ASP A 74 -16.66 -15.32 15.69
C ASP A 74 -15.45 -14.36 15.66
N PRO A 75 -14.83 -14.14 14.49
CA PRO A 75 -13.64 -13.28 14.39
C PRO A 75 -13.88 -11.86 14.89
N VAL A 76 -15.13 -11.36 14.83
CA VAL A 76 -15.52 -10.04 15.38
C VAL A 76 -15.32 -10.01 16.90
N SER A 77 -15.56 -11.11 17.60
CA SER A 77 -15.39 -11.21 19.06
C SER A 77 -13.94 -11.06 19.54
N LEU A 78 -12.96 -11.19 18.62
CA LEU A 78 -11.55 -10.97 18.90
C LEU A 78 -11.17 -9.48 18.98
N VAL A 79 -12.07 -8.58 18.57
CA VAL A 79 -11.84 -7.13 18.58
C VAL A 79 -12.68 -6.48 19.68
N THR A 80 -12.00 -5.88 20.64
CA THR A 80 -12.63 -5.05 21.66
C THR A 80 -12.58 -3.59 21.23
N GLU A 81 -13.74 -2.97 21.08
CA GLU A 81 -13.89 -1.54 20.80
C GLU A 81 -14.23 -0.79 22.08
N PHE A 82 -13.55 0.32 22.34
CA PHE A 82 -13.89 1.22 23.43
C PHE A 82 -13.47 2.67 23.13
N ASP A 83 -14.04 3.59 23.87
CA ASP A 83 -13.75 5.02 23.80
C ASP A 83 -12.91 5.45 25.01
N VAL A 84 -11.93 6.32 24.79
CA VAL A 84 -11.17 7.02 25.82
C VAL A 84 -11.35 8.52 25.66
N ASN A 85 -12.43 9.03 26.26
CA ASN A 85 -12.79 10.48 26.25
C ASN A 85 -12.89 11.09 24.83
N GLY A 86 -13.39 10.31 23.86
CA GLY A 86 -13.54 10.71 22.46
C GLY A 86 -12.46 10.16 21.51
N LEU A 87 -11.48 9.41 22.01
CA LEU A 87 -10.57 8.64 21.19
C LEU A 87 -11.14 7.23 20.98
N LYS A 88 -11.46 6.88 19.75
CA LYS A 88 -11.84 5.51 19.39
C LYS A 88 -10.62 4.59 19.42
N VAL A 89 -10.76 3.45 20.10
CA VAL A 89 -9.71 2.44 20.25
C VAL A 89 -10.24 1.08 19.83
N LEU A 90 -9.48 0.36 19.01
CA LEU A 90 -9.71 -1.03 18.65
C LEU A 90 -8.56 -1.87 19.16
N VAL A 91 -8.86 -2.93 19.91
CA VAL A 91 -7.87 -3.89 20.39
C VAL A 91 -8.22 -5.26 19.83
N LYS A 92 -7.41 -5.79 18.91
CA LYS A 92 -7.55 -7.16 18.40
C LYS A 92 -6.61 -8.09 19.16
N ARG A 93 -7.19 -8.95 19.99
CA ARG A 93 -6.40 -9.92 20.75
C ARG A 93 -6.01 -11.10 19.86
N ARG A 94 -4.71 -11.36 19.76
CA ARG A 94 -4.13 -12.54 19.09
C ARG A 94 -3.34 -13.35 20.10
N THR A 95 -4.03 -14.28 20.77
CA THR A 95 -3.46 -15.12 21.83
C THR A 95 -2.24 -15.90 21.33
N GLY A 96 -1.18 -15.92 22.14
CA GLY A 96 0.05 -16.65 21.84
C GLY A 96 1.05 -15.94 20.94
N THR A 97 0.71 -14.79 20.35
CA THR A 97 1.68 -14.04 19.54
C THR A 97 2.71 -13.33 20.44
N GLN A 98 3.99 -13.41 20.02
CA GLN A 98 5.09 -12.76 20.76
C GLN A 98 5.33 -11.31 20.33
N THR A 99 4.65 -10.85 19.27
CA THR A 99 4.76 -9.50 18.76
C THR A 99 3.50 -8.71 19.05
N VAL A 100 3.65 -7.40 19.21
CA VAL A 100 2.56 -6.43 19.37
C VAL A 100 2.76 -5.31 18.39
N VAL A 101 1.68 -4.87 17.78
CA VAL A 101 1.64 -3.67 16.92
C VAL A 101 0.65 -2.67 17.52
N ALA A 102 1.06 -1.41 17.60
CA ALA A 102 0.18 -0.29 17.90
C ALA A 102 0.25 0.72 16.76
N GLY A 103 -0.91 1.11 16.23
CA GLY A 103 -1.03 2.11 15.17
C GLY A 103 -1.91 3.27 15.62
N LEU A 104 -1.37 4.48 15.55
CA LEU A 104 -2.13 5.73 15.71
C LEU A 104 -2.39 6.29 14.31
N PHE A 105 -3.65 6.32 13.90
CA PHE A 105 -4.07 6.78 12.59
C PHE A 105 -4.72 8.16 12.69
N ILE A 106 -4.35 9.06 11.77
CA ILE A 106 -4.88 10.42 11.64
C ILE A 106 -5.83 10.42 10.45
N LYS A 107 -7.11 10.67 10.70
CA LYS A 107 -8.16 10.67 9.67
C LYS A 107 -8.09 11.92 8.79
N GLY A 108 -8.48 11.77 7.52
CA GLY A 108 -8.70 12.87 6.60
C GLY A 108 -7.71 13.02 5.46
N GLY A 109 -6.47 12.58 5.65
CA GLY A 109 -5.46 12.60 4.58
C GLY A 109 -5.38 13.93 3.85
N VAL A 110 -5.23 13.88 2.54
CA VAL A 110 -4.98 15.06 1.69
C VAL A 110 -6.16 16.01 1.57
N ARG A 111 -7.40 15.59 1.87
CA ARG A 111 -8.59 16.47 1.76
C ARG A 111 -8.55 17.70 2.66
N ASN A 112 -7.72 17.66 3.70
CA ASN A 112 -7.58 18.75 4.67
C ASN A 112 -6.31 19.58 4.47
N ILE A 113 -5.58 19.33 3.38
CA ILE A 113 -4.28 19.93 3.11
C ILE A 113 -4.39 20.76 1.83
N THR A 114 -4.02 22.03 1.91
CA THR A 114 -3.95 22.88 0.71
C THR A 114 -2.74 22.52 -0.16
N PRO A 115 -2.78 22.77 -1.48
CA PRO A 115 -1.69 22.40 -2.38
C PRO A 115 -0.32 22.95 -1.98
N ASP A 116 -0.28 24.17 -1.42
CA ASP A 116 0.96 24.80 -0.95
C ASP A 116 1.56 24.13 0.30
N LYS A 117 0.75 23.36 1.03
CA LYS A 117 1.13 22.58 2.22
C LYS A 117 1.17 21.06 1.95
N SER A 118 1.00 20.63 0.69
CA SER A 118 1.09 19.22 0.34
C SER A 118 2.38 18.59 0.88
N GLY A 119 2.27 17.41 1.52
CA GLY A 119 3.37 16.72 2.19
C GLY A 119 3.65 17.14 3.63
N VAL A 120 2.89 18.12 4.20
CA VAL A 120 3.12 18.57 5.58
C VAL A 120 2.92 17.46 6.61
N GLU A 121 1.91 16.60 6.41
CA GLU A 121 1.63 15.48 7.31
C GLU A 121 2.71 14.41 7.21
N ASN A 122 3.17 14.10 6.01
CA ASN A 122 4.25 13.16 5.79
C ASN A 122 5.56 13.65 6.43
N LEU A 123 5.98 14.89 6.13
CA LEU A 123 7.19 15.47 6.70
C LEU A 123 7.11 15.56 8.23
N MET A 124 5.94 15.89 8.78
CA MET A 124 5.72 15.95 10.22
C MET A 124 5.88 14.59 10.89
N LEU A 125 5.27 13.52 10.35
CA LEU A 125 5.34 12.17 10.92
C LEU A 125 6.75 11.58 10.80
N ASP A 126 7.41 11.75 9.66
CA ASP A 126 8.78 11.29 9.46
C ASP A 126 9.75 12.00 10.41
N THR A 127 9.60 13.32 10.58
CA THR A 127 10.43 14.09 11.51
C THR A 127 10.12 13.73 12.97
N ALA A 128 8.85 13.45 13.31
CA ALA A 128 8.47 13.03 14.66
C ALA A 128 9.19 11.74 15.09
N SER A 129 9.47 10.86 14.14
CA SER A 129 10.18 9.59 14.36
C SER A 129 11.69 9.74 14.51
N GLU A 130 12.28 10.94 14.27
CA GLU A 130 13.71 11.18 14.42
C GLU A 130 14.12 11.50 15.86
N ALA A 131 13.33 12.32 16.58
CA ALA A 131 13.62 12.72 17.95
C ALA A 131 12.38 13.24 18.68
N THR A 132 12.35 13.08 20.00
CA THR A 132 11.31 13.62 20.87
C THR A 132 11.89 14.50 21.97
N VAL A 133 11.03 15.17 22.71
CA VAL A 133 11.45 15.98 23.87
C VAL A 133 12.21 15.13 24.91
N ASN A 134 11.75 13.90 25.17
CA ASN A 134 12.36 13.03 26.20
C ASN A 134 13.40 12.06 25.63
N PHE A 135 13.39 11.82 24.32
CA PHE A 135 14.32 10.93 23.64
C PHE A 135 15.00 11.68 22.49
N PRO A 136 16.14 12.36 22.78
CA PRO A 136 17.00 12.90 21.72
C PRO A 136 17.40 11.80 20.73
N ARG A 137 17.67 12.16 19.51
CA ARG A 137 17.87 11.28 18.36
C ARG A 137 18.75 10.06 18.62
N GLU A 138 19.95 10.27 19.16
CA GLU A 138 20.88 9.16 19.42
C GLU A 138 20.34 8.20 20.49
N ARG A 139 19.70 8.73 21.54
CA ARG A 139 19.06 7.90 22.58
C ARG A 139 17.88 7.13 22.00
N LEU A 140 17.02 7.78 21.21
CA LEU A 140 15.88 7.15 20.56
C LEU A 140 16.31 5.95 19.71
N ARG A 141 17.28 6.15 18.84
CA ARG A 141 17.83 5.10 17.96
C ARG A 141 18.44 3.94 18.78
N LYS A 142 19.23 4.25 19.79
CA LYS A 142 19.85 3.25 20.64
C LYS A 142 18.80 2.41 21.41
N GLU A 143 17.79 3.05 21.97
CA GLU A 143 16.71 2.36 22.69
C GLU A 143 15.90 1.45 21.76
N LEU A 144 15.47 1.95 20.60
CA LEU A 144 14.71 1.17 19.62
C LEU A 144 15.54 -0.02 19.11
N SER A 145 16.80 0.20 18.75
CA SER A 145 17.69 -0.87 18.27
C SER A 145 17.90 -1.96 19.30
N ARG A 146 18.13 -1.57 20.57
CA ARG A 146 18.34 -2.52 21.67
C ARG A 146 17.14 -3.43 21.92
N MET A 147 15.92 -2.91 21.71
CA MET A 147 14.67 -3.65 21.94
C MET A 147 14.17 -4.39 20.68
N GLY A 148 14.80 -4.19 19.52
CA GLY A 148 14.26 -4.67 18.26
C GLY A 148 12.89 -4.06 17.92
N THR A 149 12.61 -2.85 18.45
CA THR A 149 11.37 -2.12 18.22
C THR A 149 11.51 -1.25 16.99
N THR A 150 10.48 -1.22 16.16
CA THR A 150 10.41 -0.30 15.02
C THR A 150 9.26 0.67 15.23
N ILE A 151 9.49 1.94 14.87
CA ILE A 151 8.46 2.97 14.74
C ILE A 151 8.60 3.53 13.34
N GLY A 152 7.49 3.55 12.59
CA GLY A 152 7.44 4.05 11.23
C GLY A 152 6.17 4.82 10.97
N SER A 153 6.19 5.65 9.94
CA SER A 153 5.08 6.44 9.46
C SER A 153 4.65 6.00 8.06
N GLY A 154 3.42 6.31 7.71
CA GLY A 154 2.89 6.13 6.37
C GLY A 154 1.75 7.10 6.11
N VAL A 155 1.65 7.55 4.86
CA VAL A 155 0.60 8.46 4.42
C VAL A 155 -0.10 7.91 3.18
N ASN A 156 -1.40 8.15 3.07
CA ASN A 156 -2.17 7.90 1.87
C ASN A 156 -3.19 9.02 1.66
N PHE A 157 -4.04 8.90 0.66
CA PHE A 157 -5.02 9.93 0.33
C PHE A 157 -6.08 10.16 1.41
N ASP A 158 -6.40 9.13 2.20
CA ASP A 158 -7.53 9.13 3.14
C ASP A 158 -7.11 9.32 4.59
N TYR A 159 -5.93 8.85 4.94
CA TYR A 159 -5.39 8.89 6.30
C TYR A 159 -3.87 8.76 6.31
N SER A 160 -3.28 9.06 7.44
CA SER A 160 -1.89 8.73 7.73
C SER A 160 -1.79 7.93 9.02
N GLY A 161 -0.63 7.34 9.29
CA GLY A 161 -0.43 6.55 10.49
C GLY A 161 1.01 6.59 10.99
N LEU A 162 1.11 6.51 12.31
CA LEU A 162 2.34 6.20 13.03
C LEU A 162 2.18 4.81 13.63
N THR A 163 3.05 3.87 13.30
CA THR A 163 2.97 2.48 13.73
C THR A 163 4.21 2.07 14.50
N MET A 164 4.00 1.33 15.58
CA MET A 164 5.03 0.70 16.38
C MET A 164 4.88 -0.82 16.28
N ALA A 165 5.97 -1.53 16.04
CA ALA A 165 6.04 -2.98 16.19
C ALA A 165 7.12 -3.33 17.21
N SER A 166 6.77 -4.17 18.19
CA SER A 166 7.66 -4.60 19.26
C SER A 166 7.41 -6.04 19.66
N THR A 167 8.31 -6.62 20.44
CA THR A 167 8.02 -7.85 21.16
C THR A 167 7.11 -7.55 22.37
N ARG A 168 6.33 -8.55 22.80
CA ARG A 168 5.49 -8.45 24.00
C ARG A 168 6.33 -8.10 25.25
N ALA A 169 7.52 -8.66 25.36
CA ALA A 169 8.45 -8.41 26.47
C ALA A 169 8.92 -6.93 26.54
N ASN A 170 9.07 -6.28 25.41
CA ASN A 170 9.53 -4.89 25.31
C ASN A 170 8.38 -3.89 25.16
N PHE A 171 7.12 -4.35 25.21
CA PHE A 171 5.95 -3.51 24.90
C PHE A 171 5.88 -2.26 25.78
N ASP A 172 6.09 -2.37 27.07
CA ASP A 172 5.94 -1.25 28.01
C ASP A 172 6.87 -0.09 27.68
N ARG A 173 8.14 -0.39 27.45
CA ARG A 173 9.13 0.63 27.08
C ARG A 173 8.91 1.14 25.67
N SER A 174 8.54 0.27 24.75
CA SER A 174 8.21 0.65 23.36
C SER A 174 6.98 1.56 23.32
N TRP A 175 5.97 1.28 24.14
CA TRP A 175 4.78 2.13 24.27
C TRP A 175 5.11 3.52 24.79
N GLU A 176 5.99 3.63 25.79
CA GLU A 176 6.45 4.91 26.31
C GLU A 176 7.09 5.76 25.19
N ILE A 177 7.98 5.16 24.41
CA ILE A 177 8.65 5.82 23.30
C ILE A 177 7.64 6.17 22.19
N PHE A 178 6.76 5.23 21.82
CA PHE A 178 5.73 5.46 20.79
C PHE A 178 4.81 6.63 21.13
N THR A 179 4.35 6.70 22.37
CA THR A 179 3.50 7.79 22.83
C THR A 179 4.25 9.12 22.89
N ASP A 180 5.54 9.09 23.18
CA ASP A 180 6.36 10.30 23.16
C ASP A 180 6.61 10.80 21.73
N VAL A 181 6.86 9.90 20.78
CA VAL A 181 6.96 10.21 19.34
C VAL A 181 5.65 10.83 18.83
N ALA A 182 4.51 10.25 19.22
CA ALA A 182 3.21 10.75 18.80
C ALA A 182 2.85 12.11 19.41
N LEU A 183 3.11 12.30 20.72
CA LEU A 183 2.58 13.43 21.48
C LEU A 183 3.59 14.56 21.69
N ARG A 184 4.88 14.28 21.68
CA ARG A 184 5.94 15.22 22.03
C ARG A 184 7.13 15.16 21.07
N PRO A 185 6.91 15.13 19.75
CA PRO A 185 8.03 15.20 18.81
C PRO A 185 8.80 16.51 19.00
N SER A 186 10.11 16.47 18.87
CA SER A 186 10.96 17.65 19.06
C SER A 186 10.78 18.66 17.92
N LEU A 187 10.62 18.20 16.70
CA LEU A 187 10.47 18.99 15.46
C LEU A 187 11.46 20.17 15.41
N THR A 188 12.73 19.91 15.75
CA THR A 188 13.78 20.95 15.69
C THR A 188 14.03 21.39 14.26
N VAL A 189 14.57 22.59 14.08
CA VAL A 189 14.92 23.09 12.74
C VAL A 189 15.85 22.10 12.04
N ASP A 190 16.89 21.62 12.73
CA ASP A 190 17.90 20.71 12.18
C ASP A 190 17.30 19.35 11.76
N ASP A 191 16.39 18.79 12.58
CA ASP A 191 15.73 17.52 12.25
C ASP A 191 14.80 17.69 11.03
N VAL A 192 14.03 18.79 11.01
CA VAL A 192 13.15 19.10 9.88
C VAL A 192 13.94 19.31 8.60
N GLU A 193 15.04 20.06 8.62
CA GLU A 193 15.87 20.30 7.45
C GLU A 193 16.47 19.01 6.89
N ARG A 194 16.96 18.16 7.76
CA ARG A 194 17.54 16.87 7.34
C ARG A 194 16.50 15.96 6.69
N VAL A 195 15.32 15.80 7.30
CA VAL A 195 14.23 14.98 6.76
C VAL A 195 13.68 15.58 5.48
N ARG A 196 13.45 16.89 5.46
CA ARG A 196 12.99 17.64 4.29
C ARG A 196 13.94 17.45 3.09
N ASN A 197 15.25 17.61 3.30
CA ASN A 197 16.23 17.45 2.22
C ASN A 197 16.23 16.04 1.66
N ARG A 198 16.11 15.01 2.52
CA ARG A 198 15.97 13.61 2.09
C ARG A 198 14.67 13.38 1.29
N MET A 199 13.55 13.92 1.75
CA MET A 199 12.27 13.81 1.05
C MET A 199 12.28 14.53 -0.30
N VAL A 200 12.81 15.73 -0.36
CA VAL A 200 12.93 16.51 -1.61
C VAL A 200 13.80 15.78 -2.62
N ALA A 201 14.92 15.17 -2.19
CA ALA A 201 15.74 14.35 -3.07
C ALA A 201 14.95 13.16 -3.63
N SER A 202 14.28 12.39 -2.76
CA SER A 202 13.45 11.25 -3.19
C SER A 202 12.31 11.65 -4.14
N LEU A 203 11.64 12.77 -3.88
CA LEU A 203 10.55 13.26 -4.75
C LEU A 203 11.03 13.74 -6.12
N ARG A 204 12.29 14.19 -6.23
CA ARG A 204 12.91 14.50 -7.52
C ARG A 204 13.27 13.22 -8.28
N ASP A 205 13.87 12.26 -7.60
CA ASP A 205 14.22 10.96 -8.18
C ASP A 205 12.99 10.22 -8.72
N ASP A 206 11.81 10.37 -8.06
CA ASP A 206 10.54 9.79 -8.50
C ASP A 206 10.13 10.29 -9.91
N THR A 207 10.46 11.52 -10.28
CA THR A 207 10.15 12.05 -11.63
C THR A 207 11.13 11.59 -12.69
N ASP A 208 12.28 11.04 -12.30
CA ASP A 208 13.30 10.56 -13.23
C ASP A 208 12.98 9.16 -13.77
N THR A 209 12.27 8.35 -13.01
CA THR A 209 11.83 7.03 -13.47
C THR A 209 10.53 7.14 -14.28
N PRO A 210 10.43 6.47 -15.45
CA PRO A 210 9.23 6.54 -16.28
C PRO A 210 7.95 6.10 -15.56
N ASP A 211 7.99 5.02 -14.77
CA ASP A 211 6.84 4.51 -14.03
C ASP A 211 6.33 5.51 -12.99
N SER A 212 7.22 6.07 -12.17
CA SER A 212 6.83 7.04 -11.15
C SER A 212 6.30 8.32 -11.77
N TYR A 213 6.91 8.78 -12.86
CA TYR A 213 6.42 9.95 -13.58
C TYR A 213 5.05 9.70 -14.23
N LEU A 214 4.81 8.51 -14.78
CA LEU A 214 3.51 8.11 -15.31
C LEU A 214 2.42 8.22 -14.22
N GLN A 215 2.71 7.79 -12.98
CA GLN A 215 1.77 7.91 -11.86
C GLN A 215 1.43 9.38 -11.53
N VAL A 216 2.42 10.26 -11.57
CA VAL A 216 2.19 11.71 -11.39
C VAL A 216 1.29 12.27 -12.48
N LEU A 217 1.54 11.91 -13.74
CA LEU A 217 0.71 12.33 -14.86
C LEU A 217 -0.71 11.76 -14.75
N GLN A 218 -0.84 10.48 -14.38
CA GLN A 218 -2.13 9.83 -14.21
C GLN A 218 -2.96 10.50 -13.10
N ALA A 219 -2.35 10.83 -11.96
CA ALA A 219 -3.03 11.53 -10.87
C ALA A 219 -3.59 12.90 -11.33
N ARG A 220 -2.83 13.64 -12.16
CA ARG A 220 -3.27 14.93 -12.73
C ARG A 220 -4.50 14.78 -13.60
N VAL A 221 -4.61 13.70 -14.35
CA VAL A 221 -5.74 13.43 -15.25
C VAL A 221 -6.92 12.84 -14.49
N ALA A 222 -6.68 11.89 -13.60
CA ALA A 222 -7.73 11.22 -12.84
C ALA A 222 -8.39 12.13 -11.80
N TYR A 223 -7.58 12.94 -11.13
CA TYR A 223 -8.02 13.74 -9.97
C TYR A 223 -8.06 15.25 -10.24
N ALA A 224 -8.18 15.66 -11.51
CA ALA A 224 -8.35 17.08 -11.84
C ALA A 224 -9.57 17.67 -11.13
N GLY A 225 -9.36 18.72 -10.32
CA GLY A 225 -10.42 19.35 -9.51
C GLY A 225 -10.84 18.59 -8.25
N HIS A 226 -10.22 17.44 -7.96
CA HIS A 226 -10.48 16.64 -6.78
C HIS A 226 -9.38 16.82 -5.73
N PRO A 227 -9.67 16.72 -4.39
CA PRO A 227 -8.64 16.82 -3.36
C PRO A 227 -7.46 15.86 -3.51
N TYR A 228 -7.66 14.69 -4.12
CA TYR A 228 -6.62 13.70 -4.39
C TYR A 228 -5.62 14.12 -5.48
N LEU A 229 -5.78 15.29 -6.09
CA LEU A 229 -4.72 15.91 -6.88
C LEU A 229 -3.49 16.24 -6.03
N ASN A 230 -3.69 16.46 -4.73
CA ASN A 230 -2.60 16.64 -3.78
C ASN A 230 -1.95 15.28 -3.47
N ASP A 231 -0.68 15.10 -3.82
CA ASP A 231 0.08 13.90 -3.41
C ASP A 231 0.23 13.91 -1.87
N PRO A 232 -0.12 12.84 -1.15
CA PRO A 232 0.08 12.73 0.29
C PRO A 232 1.54 12.94 0.72
N ARG A 233 2.48 12.57 -0.14
CA ARG A 233 3.93 12.77 0.10
C ARG A 233 4.37 14.21 -0.16
N GLY A 234 3.55 15.00 -0.85
CA GLY A 234 3.87 16.32 -1.33
C GLY A 234 4.60 16.33 -2.68
N THR A 235 4.99 17.52 -3.11
CA THR A 235 5.90 17.72 -4.24
C THR A 235 7.24 18.23 -3.74
N ALA A 236 8.29 18.13 -4.57
CA ALA A 236 9.60 18.67 -4.21
C ALA A 236 9.51 20.18 -3.85
N GLU A 237 8.66 20.94 -4.56
CA GLU A 237 8.45 22.36 -4.35
C GLU A 237 7.65 22.66 -3.07
N SER A 238 6.56 21.92 -2.80
CA SER A 238 5.76 22.14 -1.59
C SER A 238 6.53 21.77 -0.34
N VAL A 239 7.20 20.61 -0.34
CA VAL A 239 7.99 20.10 0.79
C VAL A 239 9.19 21.00 1.08
N ALA A 240 9.88 21.51 0.05
CA ALA A 240 11.03 22.41 0.22
C ALA A 240 10.69 23.70 0.99
N ARG A 241 9.43 24.16 0.94
CA ARG A 241 8.97 25.37 1.63
C ARG A 241 8.48 25.16 3.06
N LEU A 242 8.28 23.90 3.47
CA LEU A 242 7.78 23.58 4.82
C LEU A 242 8.83 23.86 5.88
N THR A 243 8.40 24.45 6.98
CA THR A 243 9.25 24.85 8.10
C THR A 243 8.91 24.08 9.39
N SER A 244 9.82 24.08 10.35
CA SER A 244 9.56 23.54 11.71
C SER A 244 8.30 24.18 12.35
N ALA A 245 8.06 25.48 12.11
CA ALA A 245 6.87 26.16 12.60
C ALA A 245 5.58 25.63 11.96
N ASP A 246 5.62 25.30 10.65
CA ASP A 246 4.49 24.69 9.95
C ASP A 246 4.18 23.31 10.55
N LEU A 247 5.19 22.47 10.76
CA LEU A 247 5.01 21.14 11.31
C LEU A 247 4.47 21.15 12.73
N ARG A 248 4.96 22.05 13.59
CA ARG A 248 4.44 22.20 14.96
C ARG A 248 2.99 22.67 14.98
N ARG A 249 2.63 23.59 14.09
CA ARG A 249 1.25 24.08 13.94
C ARG A 249 0.34 22.94 13.49
N TYR A 250 0.76 22.18 12.47
CA TYR A 250 0.01 21.07 11.93
C TYR A 250 -0.13 19.94 12.96
N HIS A 251 0.93 19.58 13.66
CA HIS A 251 0.89 18.59 14.74
C HIS A 251 -0.15 18.99 15.81
N LYS A 252 -0.12 20.24 16.27
CA LYS A 252 -1.11 20.74 17.24
C LYS A 252 -2.54 20.66 16.71
N GLN A 253 -2.75 20.91 15.44
CA GLN A 253 -4.06 20.87 14.79
C GLN A 253 -4.61 19.45 14.68
N VAL A 254 -3.78 18.45 14.37
CA VAL A 254 -4.25 17.08 14.12
C VAL A 254 -4.30 16.21 15.37
N MET A 255 -3.59 16.59 16.45
CA MET A 255 -3.57 15.86 17.72
C MET A 255 -4.80 16.14 18.57
N GLU A 256 -5.98 15.83 18.03
CA GLU A 256 -7.27 15.84 18.72
C GLU A 256 -7.95 14.47 18.59
N LYS A 257 -8.62 14.02 19.67
CA LYS A 257 -9.17 12.67 19.78
C LYS A 257 -10.19 12.32 18.71
N SER A 258 -11.04 13.28 18.31
CA SER A 258 -12.02 13.11 17.25
C SER A 258 -11.40 12.74 15.89
N ARG A 259 -10.17 13.20 15.64
CA ARG A 259 -9.42 12.97 14.41
C ARG A 259 -8.58 11.70 14.44
N LEU A 260 -8.36 11.13 15.63
CA LEU A 260 -7.48 9.97 15.80
C LEU A 260 -8.26 8.64 15.88
N LEU A 261 -7.58 7.58 15.49
CA LEU A 261 -7.98 6.19 15.70
C LEU A 261 -6.76 5.43 16.22
N LEU A 262 -6.90 4.75 17.34
CA LEU A 262 -5.83 3.91 17.88
C LEU A 262 -6.19 2.45 17.74
N ILE A 263 -5.29 1.66 17.16
CA ILE A 263 -5.45 0.21 16.98
C ILE A 263 -4.27 -0.51 17.62
N VAL A 264 -4.55 -1.53 18.42
CA VAL A 264 -3.54 -2.41 19.00
C VAL A 264 -3.85 -3.86 18.63
N VAL A 265 -2.87 -4.56 18.08
CA VAL A 265 -2.98 -5.99 17.72
C VAL A 265 -1.87 -6.78 18.39
N GLY A 266 -2.24 -7.81 19.15
CA GLY A 266 -1.30 -8.66 19.86
C GLY A 266 -1.94 -9.38 21.05
N ASP A 267 -1.16 -10.16 21.79
CA ASP A 267 -1.64 -10.84 23.01
C ASP A 267 -1.54 -9.92 24.22
N LEU A 268 -2.41 -8.94 24.30
CA LEU A 268 -2.53 -7.99 25.40
C LEU A 268 -3.97 -7.95 25.95
N ASP A 269 -4.09 -7.67 27.23
CA ASP A 269 -5.39 -7.49 27.89
C ASP A 269 -5.98 -6.11 27.54
N PRO A 270 -7.17 -6.03 26.93
CA PRO A 270 -7.82 -4.77 26.60
C PRO A 270 -8.09 -3.86 27.80
N LEU A 271 -8.35 -4.42 29.00
CA LEU A 271 -8.61 -3.61 30.21
C LEU A 271 -7.33 -2.90 30.68
N MET A 272 -6.20 -3.60 30.69
CA MET A 272 -4.90 -3.00 31.02
C MET A 272 -4.54 -1.92 29.98
N LEU A 273 -4.77 -2.17 28.69
CA LEU A 273 -4.53 -1.21 27.63
C LEU A 273 -5.37 0.05 27.80
N ARG A 274 -6.64 -0.08 28.18
CA ARG A 274 -7.52 1.07 28.40
C ARG A 274 -6.96 2.07 29.41
N SER A 275 -6.47 1.59 30.54
CA SER A 275 -5.84 2.43 31.58
C SER A 275 -4.56 3.10 31.06
N ARG A 276 -3.73 2.36 30.34
CA ARG A 276 -2.47 2.86 29.74
C ARG A 276 -2.73 3.93 28.66
N ILE A 277 -3.72 3.71 27.82
CA ILE A 277 -4.14 4.67 26.78
C ILE A 277 -4.72 5.94 27.43
N ALA A 278 -5.52 5.80 28.46
CA ALA A 278 -6.05 6.93 29.21
C ALA A 278 -4.94 7.77 29.85
N ALA A 279 -3.90 7.15 30.40
CA ALA A 279 -2.75 7.84 30.98
C ALA A 279 -1.92 8.61 29.94
N SER A 280 -1.82 8.12 28.69
CA SER A 280 -1.03 8.75 27.63
C SER A 280 -1.88 9.69 26.77
N PHE A 281 -2.81 9.17 25.96
CA PHE A 281 -3.62 9.96 25.02
C PHE A 281 -4.84 10.64 25.65
N GLY A 282 -5.23 10.27 26.85
CA GLY A 282 -6.42 10.81 27.54
C GLY A 282 -6.41 12.32 27.75
N ARG A 283 -5.21 12.95 27.78
CA ARG A 283 -5.04 14.40 27.95
C ARG A 283 -5.19 15.22 26.66
N LEU A 284 -5.22 14.57 25.49
CA LEU A 284 -5.45 15.27 24.24
C LEU A 284 -6.81 15.98 24.25
N PRO A 285 -6.96 17.12 23.56
CA PRO A 285 -8.27 17.76 23.38
C PRO A 285 -9.23 16.79 22.70
N ARG A 286 -10.53 16.89 23.04
CA ARG A 286 -11.56 16.07 22.39
C ARG A 286 -11.62 16.35 20.89
N GLY A 287 -11.62 17.64 20.54
CA GLY A 287 -11.79 18.10 19.18
C GLY A 287 -13.22 17.91 18.65
N SER A 288 -13.41 18.36 17.43
CA SER A 288 -14.69 18.25 16.70
C SER A 288 -14.46 17.94 15.22
N TYR A 289 -13.39 17.21 14.91
CA TYR A 289 -13.04 16.89 13.53
C TYR A 289 -14.15 16.11 12.84
N ASP A 290 -14.63 16.66 11.73
CA ASP A 290 -15.50 16.00 10.76
C ASP A 290 -14.82 16.12 9.37
N PRO A 291 -14.52 15.02 8.69
CA PRO A 291 -13.91 15.06 7.37
C PRO A 291 -14.83 15.65 6.29
N GLY A 292 -16.13 15.71 6.53
CA GLY A 292 -17.13 16.00 5.51
C GLY A 292 -17.19 14.93 4.42
N PRO A 293 -18.08 15.06 3.43
CA PRO A 293 -18.15 14.14 2.30
C PRO A 293 -16.92 14.30 1.40
N LEU A 294 -16.42 13.18 0.89
CA LEU A 294 -15.43 13.18 -0.18
C LEU A 294 -16.17 13.36 -1.52
N PRO A 295 -15.75 14.29 -2.40
CA PRO A 295 -16.35 14.42 -3.71
C PRO A 295 -16.27 13.11 -4.51
N GLU A 296 -17.33 12.79 -5.25
CA GLU A 296 -17.33 11.62 -6.13
C GLU A 296 -16.52 11.88 -7.40
N LEU A 297 -15.76 10.87 -7.84
CA LEU A 297 -15.10 10.90 -9.14
C LEU A 297 -16.11 10.56 -10.23
N SER A 298 -16.17 11.38 -11.28
CA SER A 298 -17.00 11.11 -12.46
C SER A 298 -16.19 11.31 -13.75
N PHE A 299 -16.10 10.24 -14.54
CA PHE A 299 -15.50 10.28 -15.87
C PHE A 299 -16.62 10.19 -16.91
N THR A 300 -16.99 11.34 -17.47
CA THR A 300 -18.12 11.47 -18.41
C THR A 300 -17.76 11.08 -19.84
N ALA A 301 -16.46 11.13 -20.18
CA ALA A 301 -15.93 10.77 -21.50
C ALA A 301 -14.52 10.19 -21.36
N PRO A 302 -14.10 9.31 -22.29
CA PRO A 302 -12.71 8.85 -22.37
C PRO A 302 -11.80 9.99 -22.79
N SER A 303 -10.53 9.91 -22.39
CA SER A 303 -9.51 10.88 -22.79
C SER A 303 -8.13 10.21 -22.85
N VAL A 304 -7.22 10.80 -23.64
CA VAL A 304 -5.82 10.41 -23.67
C VAL A 304 -4.94 11.65 -23.64
N GLN A 305 -3.94 11.61 -22.77
CA GLN A 305 -2.87 12.61 -22.72
C GLN A 305 -1.55 11.93 -23.03
N VAL A 306 -0.86 12.38 -24.08
CA VAL A 306 0.46 11.88 -24.44
C VAL A 306 1.50 12.89 -24.02
N THR A 307 2.48 12.43 -23.25
CA THR A 307 3.65 13.23 -22.82
C THR A 307 4.88 12.68 -23.53
N GLU A 308 5.54 13.55 -24.31
CA GLU A 308 6.73 13.16 -25.05
C GLU A 308 7.92 12.90 -24.11
N ARG A 309 8.50 11.72 -24.26
CA ARG A 309 9.78 11.34 -23.63
C ARG A 309 10.47 10.31 -24.50
N VAL A 310 11.78 10.53 -24.75
CA VAL A 310 12.59 9.57 -25.50
C VAL A 310 12.85 8.34 -24.66
N LEU A 311 12.16 7.27 -24.96
CA LEU A 311 12.21 5.99 -24.23
C LEU A 311 12.22 4.83 -25.22
N PRO A 312 12.81 3.67 -24.86
CA PRO A 312 12.80 2.48 -25.73
C PRO A 312 11.40 1.86 -25.89
N THR A 313 10.48 2.13 -24.96
CA THR A 313 9.10 1.65 -24.96
C THR A 313 8.16 2.75 -24.50
N ASN A 314 6.89 2.69 -24.90
CA ASN A 314 5.84 3.54 -24.37
C ASN A 314 5.33 2.98 -23.03
N TYR A 315 5.09 3.86 -22.05
CA TYR A 315 4.47 3.55 -20.77
C TYR A 315 3.03 4.07 -20.83
N VAL A 316 2.07 3.18 -20.65
CA VAL A 316 0.65 3.49 -20.81
C VAL A 316 -0.11 3.09 -19.55
N GLN A 317 -0.93 4.00 -19.05
CA GLN A 317 -1.91 3.70 -18.01
C GLN A 317 -3.25 4.33 -18.34
N GLY A 318 -4.31 3.55 -18.22
CA GLY A 318 -5.69 4.02 -18.35
C GLY A 318 -6.47 3.70 -17.09
N VAL A 319 -7.19 4.68 -16.54
CA VAL A 319 -8.00 4.48 -15.33
C VAL A 319 -9.48 4.76 -15.58
N PHE A 320 -10.32 4.02 -14.88
CA PHE A 320 -11.77 4.19 -14.78
C PHE A 320 -12.18 4.40 -13.32
N THR A 321 -13.34 4.99 -13.08
CA THR A 321 -13.87 5.12 -11.71
C THR A 321 -14.28 3.75 -11.17
N ALA A 322 -14.12 3.56 -9.86
CA ALA A 322 -14.43 2.29 -9.21
C ALA A 322 -15.19 2.52 -7.90
N PRO A 323 -15.96 1.51 -7.42
CA PRO A 323 -16.62 1.60 -6.12
C PRO A 323 -15.58 1.72 -5.01
N ASN A 324 -15.86 2.52 -4.00
CA ASN A 324 -15.04 2.60 -2.79
C ASN A 324 -15.27 1.38 -1.88
N LEU A 325 -14.45 1.28 -0.83
CA LEU A 325 -14.46 0.11 0.05
C LEU A 325 -15.76 -0.07 0.85
N ALA A 326 -16.55 1.00 1.04
CA ALA A 326 -17.83 0.93 1.74
C ALA A 326 -19.02 0.53 0.83
N GLU A 327 -18.84 0.57 -0.49
CA GLU A 327 -19.90 0.26 -1.44
C GLU A 327 -20.03 -1.25 -1.71
N PRO A 328 -21.25 -1.79 -1.82
CA PRO A 328 -21.46 -3.23 -2.06
C PRO A 328 -20.82 -3.75 -3.35
N ASP A 329 -20.71 -2.91 -4.38
CA ASP A 329 -20.12 -3.27 -5.68
C ASP A 329 -18.63 -3.59 -5.59
N ILE A 330 -17.94 -3.23 -4.49
CA ILE A 330 -16.49 -3.44 -4.33
C ILE A 330 -16.10 -4.93 -4.41
N TYR A 331 -16.94 -5.83 -3.92
CA TYR A 331 -16.64 -7.26 -3.93
C TYR A 331 -16.64 -7.83 -5.35
N ALA A 332 -17.67 -7.54 -6.13
CA ALA A 332 -17.75 -7.93 -7.54
C ALA A 332 -16.65 -7.24 -8.37
N MET A 333 -16.35 -5.97 -8.06
CA MET A 333 -15.33 -5.22 -8.76
C MET A 333 -13.91 -5.75 -8.52
N ARG A 334 -13.61 -6.25 -7.31
CA ARG A 334 -12.34 -6.93 -6.99
C ARG A 334 -12.19 -8.21 -7.81
N VAL A 335 -13.26 -9.01 -7.92
CA VAL A 335 -13.27 -10.23 -8.76
C VAL A 335 -13.07 -9.85 -10.22
N ALA A 336 -13.84 -8.89 -10.75
CA ALA A 336 -13.73 -8.41 -12.13
C ALA A 336 -12.31 -7.92 -12.48
N SER A 337 -11.70 -7.12 -11.59
CA SER A 337 -10.34 -6.62 -11.79
C SER A 337 -9.28 -7.72 -11.77
N THR A 338 -9.43 -8.75 -10.92
CA THR A 338 -8.49 -9.87 -10.90
C THR A 338 -8.64 -10.75 -12.14
N ILE A 339 -9.87 -10.99 -12.61
CA ILE A 339 -10.08 -11.70 -13.88
C ILE A 339 -9.47 -10.92 -15.03
N LEU A 340 -9.70 -9.60 -15.08
CA LEU A 340 -9.10 -8.74 -16.10
C LEU A 340 -7.56 -8.82 -16.05
N GLN A 341 -6.96 -8.75 -14.86
CA GLN A 341 -5.51 -8.88 -14.68
C GLN A 341 -4.98 -10.19 -15.25
N ASN A 342 -5.62 -11.32 -14.91
CA ASN A 342 -5.23 -12.64 -15.41
C ASN A 342 -5.35 -12.72 -16.95
N ARG A 343 -6.46 -12.21 -17.52
CA ARG A 343 -6.72 -12.24 -18.96
C ARG A 343 -5.74 -11.36 -19.72
N VAL A 344 -5.52 -10.11 -19.30
CA VAL A 344 -4.56 -9.24 -19.98
C VAL A 344 -3.14 -9.77 -19.91
N PHE A 345 -2.77 -10.39 -18.78
CA PHE A 345 -1.46 -11.03 -18.64
C PHE A 345 -1.28 -12.18 -19.65
N VAL A 346 -2.29 -13.03 -19.80
CA VAL A 346 -2.25 -14.14 -20.76
C VAL A 346 -2.28 -13.65 -22.20
N GLU A 347 -3.18 -12.74 -22.54
CA GLU A 347 -3.40 -12.30 -23.91
C GLU A 347 -2.26 -11.42 -24.45
N VAL A 348 -1.75 -10.50 -23.63
CA VAL A 348 -0.69 -9.56 -24.03
C VAL A 348 0.68 -10.20 -23.96
N ARG A 349 0.99 -10.91 -22.82
CA ARG A 349 2.33 -11.46 -22.60
C ARG A 349 2.53 -12.82 -23.23
N TYR A 350 1.67 -13.82 -22.92
CA TYR A 350 1.91 -15.19 -23.34
C TYR A 350 1.52 -15.46 -24.79
N LYS A 351 0.33 -14.99 -25.21
CA LYS A 351 -0.16 -15.29 -26.55
C LYS A 351 0.44 -14.41 -27.64
N ARG A 352 0.69 -13.12 -27.35
CA ARG A 352 1.12 -12.14 -28.35
C ARG A 352 2.51 -11.60 -28.15
N ASN A 353 3.11 -11.80 -26.98
CA ASN A 353 4.46 -11.30 -26.63
C ASN A 353 4.63 -9.79 -26.87
N LEU A 354 3.59 -8.99 -26.58
CA LEU A 354 3.59 -7.55 -26.81
C LEU A 354 4.24 -6.78 -25.65
N SER A 355 4.15 -7.32 -24.43
CA SER A 355 4.72 -6.71 -23.23
C SER A 355 5.13 -7.77 -22.21
N TYR A 356 6.18 -7.45 -21.45
CA TYR A 356 6.60 -8.27 -20.31
C TYR A 356 5.74 -8.03 -19.07
N ALA A 357 5.20 -6.84 -18.88
CA ALA A 357 4.52 -6.42 -17.66
C ALA A 357 3.16 -5.73 -17.94
N PRO A 358 2.19 -6.41 -18.61
CA PRO A 358 0.83 -5.92 -18.65
C PRO A 358 0.16 -6.16 -17.31
N ASP A 359 -0.66 -5.22 -16.85
CA ASP A 359 -1.36 -5.31 -15.57
C ASP A 359 -2.76 -4.72 -15.63
N ALA A 360 -3.66 -5.19 -14.77
CA ALA A 360 -4.90 -4.52 -14.44
C ALA A 360 -5.03 -4.45 -12.92
N PHE A 361 -5.47 -3.33 -12.41
CA PHE A 361 -5.44 -3.04 -10.97
C PHE A 361 -6.74 -2.40 -10.49
N LEU A 362 -6.99 -2.53 -9.20
CA LEU A 362 -8.03 -1.82 -8.46
C LEU A 362 -7.41 -1.28 -7.17
N TRP A 363 -7.52 0.02 -6.96
CA TRP A 363 -7.04 0.61 -5.73
C TRP A 363 -8.08 0.48 -4.61
N SER A 364 -7.69 0.87 -3.40
CA SER A 364 -8.56 0.84 -2.22
C SER A 364 -8.50 2.20 -1.53
N GLN A 365 -9.26 3.15 -2.06
CA GLN A 365 -9.29 4.56 -1.66
C GLN A 365 -10.74 5.00 -1.49
N GLY A 366 -10.96 6.14 -0.81
CA GLY A 366 -12.28 6.74 -0.68
C GLY A 366 -12.85 7.21 -2.02
N ALA A 367 -12.04 7.89 -2.86
CA ALA A 367 -12.34 8.17 -4.25
C ALA A 367 -11.55 7.16 -5.12
N ASN A 368 -12.16 6.01 -5.37
CA ASN A 368 -11.47 4.85 -5.89
C ASN A 368 -11.42 4.81 -7.42
N VAL A 369 -10.34 4.24 -7.94
CA VAL A 369 -10.13 3.96 -9.36
C VAL A 369 -9.59 2.55 -9.55
N GLY A 370 -9.94 1.96 -10.69
CA GLY A 370 -9.27 0.81 -11.26
C GLY A 370 -8.67 1.19 -12.60
N GLY A 371 -7.88 0.29 -13.19
CA GLY A 371 -7.26 0.60 -14.47
C GLY A 371 -6.48 -0.54 -15.09
N ILE A 372 -5.86 -0.21 -16.21
CA ILE A 372 -4.94 -1.07 -16.95
C ILE A 372 -3.60 -0.34 -17.12
N TYR A 373 -2.52 -1.11 -17.16
CA TYR A 373 -1.16 -0.61 -17.32
C TYR A 373 -0.37 -1.52 -18.26
N VAL A 374 0.46 -0.92 -19.12
CA VAL A 374 1.37 -1.68 -19.98
C VAL A 374 2.59 -0.85 -20.37
N THR A 375 3.75 -1.52 -20.47
CA THR A 375 4.92 -1.00 -21.17
C THR A 375 5.11 -1.76 -22.46
N ALA A 376 5.06 -1.09 -23.60
CA ALA A 376 5.14 -1.75 -24.90
C ALA A 376 5.79 -0.90 -25.97
N VAL A 377 6.47 -1.53 -26.92
CA VAL A 377 6.94 -0.88 -28.15
C VAL A 377 5.73 -0.48 -28.99
N ASP A 378 4.79 -1.40 -29.22
CA ASP A 378 3.50 -1.13 -29.84
C ASP A 378 2.41 -0.93 -28.77
N ALA A 379 2.23 0.33 -28.37
CA ALA A 379 1.23 0.72 -27.39
C ALA A 379 -0.19 0.53 -27.93
N ASN A 380 -0.41 0.77 -29.24
CA ASN A 380 -1.73 0.68 -29.85
C ASN A 380 -2.26 -0.75 -29.83
N GLN A 381 -1.46 -1.71 -30.30
CA GLN A 381 -1.86 -3.10 -30.30
C GLN A 381 -2.05 -3.64 -28.88
N SER A 382 -1.16 -3.28 -27.95
CA SER A 382 -1.24 -3.72 -26.56
C SER A 382 -2.50 -3.22 -25.87
N VAL A 383 -2.81 -1.93 -25.99
CA VAL A 383 -4.02 -1.32 -25.40
C VAL A 383 -5.28 -1.86 -26.06
N HIS A 384 -5.28 -2.06 -27.39
CA HIS A 384 -6.43 -2.66 -28.08
C HIS A 384 -6.79 -4.03 -27.48
N VAL A 385 -5.81 -4.91 -27.34
CA VAL A 385 -6.01 -6.23 -26.70
C VAL A 385 -6.57 -6.11 -25.28
N MET A 386 -6.08 -5.15 -24.49
CA MET A 386 -6.55 -4.95 -23.13
C MET A 386 -7.98 -4.39 -23.08
N LEU A 387 -8.35 -3.51 -23.99
CA LEU A 387 -9.71 -2.98 -24.13
C LEU A 387 -10.69 -4.07 -24.63
N ASP A 388 -10.23 -5.00 -25.48
CA ASP A 388 -11.02 -6.16 -25.89
C ASP A 388 -11.36 -7.05 -24.68
N GLU A 389 -10.42 -7.26 -23.76
CA GLU A 389 -10.70 -8.04 -22.54
C GLU A 389 -11.68 -7.33 -21.58
N ILE A 390 -11.65 -6.00 -21.50
CA ILE A 390 -12.70 -5.23 -20.80
C ILE A 390 -14.05 -5.44 -21.49
N THR A 391 -14.09 -5.34 -22.81
CA THR A 391 -15.32 -5.55 -23.59
C THR A 391 -15.88 -6.96 -23.43
N ARG A 392 -15.02 -7.97 -23.38
CA ARG A 392 -15.43 -9.36 -23.11
C ARG A 392 -16.06 -9.50 -21.72
N LEU A 393 -15.48 -8.90 -20.68
CA LEU A 393 -16.07 -8.89 -19.32
C LEU A 393 -17.44 -8.20 -19.29
N GLN A 394 -17.66 -7.20 -20.15
CA GLN A 394 -18.93 -6.47 -20.23
C GLN A 394 -20.02 -7.23 -21.00
N ARG A 395 -19.65 -8.07 -21.98
CA ARG A 395 -20.60 -8.66 -22.93
C ARG A 395 -20.78 -10.17 -22.82
N GLU A 396 -19.73 -10.88 -22.43
CA GLU A 396 -19.75 -12.33 -22.41
C GLU A 396 -20.09 -12.88 -21.01
N ALA A 397 -20.76 -14.02 -20.99
CA ALA A 397 -20.99 -14.74 -19.72
C ALA A 397 -19.65 -15.24 -19.17
N LEU A 398 -19.42 -15.01 -17.89
CA LEU A 398 -18.22 -15.49 -17.22
C LEU A 398 -18.33 -17.01 -16.98
N PRO A 399 -17.34 -17.83 -17.42
CA PRO A 399 -17.28 -19.24 -17.06
C PRO A 399 -17.21 -19.45 -15.56
N GLN A 400 -18.02 -20.38 -15.02
CA GLN A 400 -18.07 -20.63 -13.58
C GLN A 400 -16.72 -21.08 -13.02
N GLU A 401 -15.95 -21.87 -13.78
CA GLU A 401 -14.62 -22.35 -13.38
C GLU A 401 -13.63 -21.18 -13.20
N GLU A 402 -13.69 -20.15 -14.07
CA GLU A 402 -12.84 -18.95 -13.95
C GLU A 402 -13.21 -18.13 -12.72
N LEU A 403 -14.52 -18.01 -12.43
CA LEU A 403 -14.99 -17.35 -11.23
C LEU A 403 -14.53 -18.07 -9.96
N ASP A 404 -14.74 -19.39 -9.89
CA ASP A 404 -14.37 -20.21 -8.73
C ASP A 404 -12.87 -20.19 -8.48
N SER A 405 -12.07 -20.32 -9.53
CA SER A 405 -10.60 -20.22 -9.45
C SER A 405 -10.15 -18.85 -8.92
N THR A 406 -10.76 -17.79 -9.39
CA THR A 406 -10.44 -16.42 -8.95
C THR A 406 -10.82 -16.21 -7.48
N VAL A 407 -11.99 -16.68 -7.04
CA VAL A 407 -12.41 -16.62 -5.64
C VAL A 407 -11.43 -17.38 -4.73
N GLN A 408 -10.98 -18.57 -5.14
CA GLN A 408 -9.98 -19.35 -4.37
C GLN A 408 -8.64 -18.62 -4.26
N GLN A 409 -8.19 -17.93 -5.30
CA GLN A 409 -6.97 -17.09 -5.26
C GLN A 409 -7.13 -15.96 -4.23
N PHE A 410 -8.30 -15.30 -4.16
CA PHE A 410 -8.57 -14.29 -3.15
C PHE A 410 -8.52 -14.83 -1.73
N LEU A 411 -9.11 -16.01 -1.48
CA LEU A 411 -9.06 -16.65 -0.16
C LEU A 411 -7.62 -16.87 0.29
N THR A 412 -6.80 -17.43 -0.58
CA THR A 412 -5.39 -17.67 -0.28
C THR A 412 -4.65 -16.36 0.02
N ARG A 413 -4.79 -15.34 -0.83
CA ARG A 413 -4.15 -14.03 -0.64
C ARG A 413 -4.62 -13.35 0.65
N HIS A 414 -5.92 -13.42 0.95
CA HIS A 414 -6.47 -12.82 2.16
C HIS A 414 -5.84 -13.43 3.41
N TYR A 415 -5.81 -14.78 3.51
CA TYR A 415 -5.21 -15.44 4.66
C TYR A 415 -3.72 -15.14 4.81
N LEU A 416 -2.95 -15.18 3.72
CA LEU A 416 -1.54 -14.79 3.72
C LEU A 416 -1.37 -13.31 4.13
N GLY A 417 -2.24 -12.43 3.64
CA GLY A 417 -2.24 -11.01 4.00
C GLY A 417 -2.56 -10.74 5.48
N GLN A 418 -3.18 -11.70 6.19
CA GLN A 418 -3.55 -11.57 7.61
C GLN A 418 -2.52 -12.17 8.59
N GLU A 419 -1.38 -12.65 8.11
CA GLU A 419 -0.40 -13.33 8.97
C GLU A 419 0.21 -12.42 10.04
N THR A 420 0.46 -11.16 9.72
CA THR A 420 1.14 -10.24 10.63
C THR A 420 0.17 -9.37 11.44
N ASN A 421 0.58 -8.98 12.64
CA ASN A 421 -0.18 -8.02 13.46
C ASN A 421 -0.28 -6.65 12.78
N ALA A 422 0.74 -6.25 12.01
CA ALA A 422 0.75 -5.00 11.28
C ALA A 422 -0.29 -4.98 10.15
N ALA A 423 -0.39 -6.07 9.38
CA ALA A 423 -1.38 -6.20 8.32
C ALA A 423 -2.82 -6.15 8.89
N GLN A 424 -3.06 -6.83 10.00
CA GLN A 424 -4.37 -6.81 10.66
C GLN A 424 -4.73 -5.44 11.25
N ALA A 425 -3.74 -4.71 11.79
CA ALA A 425 -3.97 -3.34 12.25
C ALA A 425 -4.29 -2.39 11.09
N GLY A 426 -3.58 -2.52 9.97
CA GLY A 426 -3.82 -1.75 8.74
C GLY A 426 -5.19 -2.01 8.13
N GLU A 427 -5.62 -3.28 8.06
CA GLU A 427 -6.95 -3.64 7.56
C GLU A 427 -8.06 -3.04 8.44
N LEU A 428 -7.98 -3.19 9.76
CA LEU A 428 -8.94 -2.58 10.67
C LEU A 428 -9.00 -1.06 10.52
N ALA A 429 -7.86 -0.40 10.34
CA ALA A 429 -7.79 1.04 10.12
C ALA A 429 -8.46 1.43 8.80
N GLN A 430 -8.15 0.73 7.72
CA GLN A 430 -8.71 1.00 6.41
C GLN A 430 -10.23 0.86 6.40
N TYR A 431 -10.76 -0.27 6.93
CA TYR A 431 -12.20 -0.47 7.00
C TYR A 431 -12.87 0.52 7.95
N GLU A 432 -12.27 0.87 9.08
CA GLU A 432 -12.83 1.86 10.01
C GLU A 432 -12.91 3.25 9.38
N ILE A 433 -11.92 3.66 8.61
CA ILE A 433 -11.81 5.03 8.09
C ILE A 433 -12.57 5.20 6.76
N ILE A 434 -12.46 4.24 5.84
CA ILE A 434 -13.03 4.34 4.49
C ILE A 434 -13.92 3.17 4.06
N GLY A 435 -14.04 2.14 4.89
CA GLY A 435 -14.79 0.92 4.57
C GLY A 435 -16.13 0.79 5.29
N GLY A 436 -16.67 1.89 5.83
CA GLY A 436 -17.98 1.88 6.52
C GLY A 436 -17.96 1.27 7.92
N GLY A 437 -16.76 1.10 8.51
CA GLY A 437 -16.54 0.58 9.85
C GLY A 437 -15.74 -0.73 9.86
N TRP A 438 -14.95 -0.93 10.91
CA TRP A 438 -14.01 -2.06 11.02
C TRP A 438 -14.67 -3.44 10.93
N ARG A 439 -15.96 -3.56 11.29
CA ARG A 439 -16.71 -4.84 11.21
C ARG A 439 -16.82 -5.36 9.79
N ASN A 440 -16.79 -4.46 8.80
CA ASN A 440 -16.84 -4.82 7.38
C ASN A 440 -15.60 -5.60 6.90
N ALA A 441 -14.49 -5.54 7.62
CA ALA A 441 -13.34 -6.40 7.35
C ALA A 441 -13.66 -7.89 7.48
N PHE A 442 -14.59 -8.25 8.38
CA PHE A 442 -14.92 -9.65 8.68
C PHE A 442 -16.02 -10.23 7.78
N VAL A 443 -16.76 -9.39 7.07
CA VAL A 443 -17.78 -9.84 6.10
C VAL A 443 -17.21 -9.90 4.67
N PHE A 444 -15.95 -9.51 4.47
CA PHE A 444 -15.32 -9.50 3.15
C PHE A 444 -15.37 -10.86 2.44
N LEU A 445 -14.92 -11.93 3.09
CA LEU A 445 -14.90 -13.26 2.48
C LEU A 445 -16.30 -13.84 2.18
N PRO A 446 -17.30 -13.74 3.08
CA PRO A 446 -18.68 -14.12 2.77
C PRO A 446 -19.24 -13.39 1.54
N HIS A 447 -19.07 -12.07 1.46
CA HIS A 447 -19.54 -11.29 0.32
C HIS A 447 -18.80 -11.64 -0.98
N LEU A 448 -17.49 -11.87 -0.92
CA LEU A 448 -16.70 -12.27 -2.08
C LEU A 448 -17.16 -13.63 -2.64
N ARG A 449 -17.46 -14.60 -1.77
CA ARG A 449 -17.98 -15.92 -2.16
C ARG A 449 -19.39 -15.88 -2.75
N ALA A 450 -20.15 -14.85 -2.44
CA ALA A 450 -21.50 -14.65 -2.96
C ALA A 450 -21.53 -13.97 -4.33
N VAL A 451 -20.37 -13.48 -4.83
CA VAL A 451 -20.29 -12.84 -6.14
C VAL A 451 -20.63 -13.83 -7.26
N THR A 452 -21.51 -13.43 -8.16
CA THR A 452 -21.91 -14.20 -9.34
C THR A 452 -21.25 -13.67 -10.62
N GLY A 453 -21.26 -14.46 -11.70
CA GLY A 453 -20.81 -14.00 -13.02
C GLY A 453 -21.62 -12.80 -13.52
N ALA A 454 -22.91 -12.73 -13.21
CA ALA A 454 -23.77 -11.57 -13.54
C ALA A 454 -23.35 -10.31 -12.78
N ASP A 455 -22.91 -10.43 -11.53
CA ASP A 455 -22.39 -9.28 -10.77
C ASP A 455 -21.09 -8.76 -11.36
N VAL A 456 -20.20 -9.66 -11.77
CA VAL A 456 -18.93 -9.30 -12.47
C VAL A 456 -19.24 -8.54 -13.75
N GLN A 457 -20.15 -9.04 -14.58
CA GLN A 457 -20.57 -8.37 -15.83
C GLN A 457 -21.18 -7.00 -15.54
N ARG A 458 -22.09 -6.91 -14.59
CA ARG A 458 -22.77 -5.67 -14.18
C ARG A 458 -21.77 -4.59 -13.73
N VAL A 459 -20.80 -4.91 -12.87
CA VAL A 459 -19.81 -3.94 -12.42
C VAL A 459 -18.84 -3.56 -13.53
N ALA A 460 -18.47 -4.48 -14.43
CA ALA A 460 -17.66 -4.15 -15.59
C ALA A 460 -18.38 -3.15 -16.51
N GLN A 461 -19.68 -3.35 -16.77
CA GLN A 461 -20.51 -2.41 -17.55
C GLN A 461 -20.67 -1.05 -16.88
N LYS A 462 -20.81 -1.03 -15.54
CA LYS A 462 -21.04 0.20 -14.78
C LYS A 462 -19.78 1.05 -14.65
N TYR A 463 -18.64 0.43 -14.39
CA TYR A 463 -17.43 1.15 -13.96
C TYR A 463 -16.29 1.13 -15.00
N MET A 464 -16.05 0.02 -15.71
CA MET A 464 -14.93 -0.10 -16.65
C MET A 464 -15.21 0.62 -17.97
N ARG A 465 -15.45 1.92 -17.91
CA ARG A 465 -15.81 2.78 -19.06
C ARG A 465 -15.19 4.16 -18.92
N ASN A 466 -15.18 4.91 -20.02
CA ASN A 466 -14.66 6.28 -20.05
C ASN A 466 -13.23 6.38 -19.49
N LEU A 467 -12.35 5.43 -19.90
CA LEU A 467 -10.99 5.39 -19.40
C LEU A 467 -10.26 6.70 -19.71
N ARG A 468 -9.55 7.19 -18.72
CA ARG A 468 -8.63 8.31 -18.87
C ARG A 468 -7.21 7.77 -18.97
N PHE A 469 -6.65 7.87 -20.18
CA PHE A 469 -5.31 7.38 -20.47
C PHE A 469 -4.26 8.45 -20.33
N VAL A 470 -3.10 8.02 -19.88
CA VAL A 470 -1.84 8.76 -19.97
C VAL A 470 -0.83 7.86 -20.66
N VAL A 471 -0.11 8.44 -21.61
CA VAL A 471 0.99 7.80 -22.33
C VAL A 471 2.25 8.62 -22.13
N LEU A 472 3.32 7.98 -21.71
CA LEU A 472 4.67 8.55 -21.64
C LEU A 472 5.54 7.84 -22.69
N GLY A 473 5.92 8.55 -23.76
CA GLY A 473 6.67 7.95 -24.88
C GLY A 473 6.69 8.83 -26.11
N ASP A 474 6.68 8.20 -27.30
CA ASP A 474 6.67 8.90 -28.59
C ASP A 474 5.25 9.21 -29.07
N PRO A 475 4.82 10.49 -29.14
CA PRO A 475 3.49 10.86 -29.61
C PRO A 475 3.15 10.40 -31.03
N LYS A 476 4.17 10.21 -31.89
CA LYS A 476 3.97 9.76 -33.26
C LYS A 476 3.60 8.28 -33.37
N SER A 477 3.91 7.50 -32.34
CA SER A 477 3.60 6.08 -32.26
C SER A 477 2.22 5.78 -31.66
N VAL A 478 1.46 6.81 -31.22
CA VAL A 478 0.20 6.67 -30.48
C VAL A 478 -0.98 7.12 -31.34
N ASP A 479 -1.88 6.17 -31.67
CA ASP A 479 -3.17 6.48 -32.29
C ASP A 479 -4.20 6.85 -31.20
N THR A 480 -4.36 8.15 -30.97
CA THR A 480 -5.25 8.67 -29.93
C THR A 480 -6.72 8.27 -30.08
N LYS A 481 -7.18 7.96 -31.32
CA LYS A 481 -8.57 7.53 -31.56
C LYS A 481 -8.86 6.17 -30.93
N LEU A 482 -7.91 5.26 -30.98
CA LEU A 482 -8.03 3.94 -30.35
C LEU A 482 -8.25 4.04 -28.83
N PHE A 483 -7.63 5.01 -28.18
CA PHE A 483 -7.74 5.21 -26.73
C PHE A 483 -9.05 5.88 -26.31
N THR A 484 -9.72 6.55 -27.23
CA THR A 484 -10.97 7.30 -26.97
C THR A 484 -12.22 6.64 -27.57
N GLY A 485 -12.08 5.48 -28.24
CA GLY A 485 -13.19 4.73 -28.79
C GLY A 485 -13.83 5.41 -30.02
N GLY A 486 -13.02 6.16 -30.79
CA GLY A 486 -13.42 6.87 -32.00
C GLY A 486 -13.33 5.99 -33.26
#